data_e969a95ecb12d22da364ab6a87d369c9
#
_entry.id   e969a95ecb12d22da364ab6a87d369c9
#
_cell.length_a   1.000
_cell.length_b   1.000
_cell.length_c   1.000
_cell.angle_alpha   90.00
_cell.angle_beta   90.00
_cell.angle_gamma   90.00
#
_symmetry.space_group_name_H-M   'P 1'
#
loop_
_entity.id
_entity.type
_entity.pdbx_description
1 polymer ?
#
loop_
_entity_poly.entity_id
_entity_poly.type
_entity_poly.pdbx_seq_one_letter_code
_entity_poly.pdbx_strand_id
1 'polypeptide(L)'
;MEPSRNIRRQPAWHVFASEFGEATLNEKGSGEYDPSFVITRLGAKINRCLVAGLLERVEARETSSGQTMYQGQLRDPSGLMYFSVGDYDPESARESIIGLSRALEEGETMHVMMVAKARWYQTDEGAIYTSLRPEEVVRIDPSRYSAWLARTANATLARLAAYERAQPVASEGPAAMKQAGIPDHLVPGLSLALPHYDGASVEQYRLHVLQALDIAEGRMDAVRTEPAKLPVHGGEEAEGEAPSGGGSDDANEVMKQLIATLDQGQGVDYETLIRNMGARGFDAGLADTTLDALFDEGSILEPNFGWYRLVE
;
A
#
# COMPACT_ATOMS: atom_id res chain seq x y z
N MET A 1 5.54 -0.08 -44.78
CA MET A 1 5.08 -1.15 -43.84
C MET A 1 5.95 -1.03 -42.61
N GLU A 2 5.47 -0.34 -41.57
CA GLU A 2 6.19 -0.29 -40.30
C GLU A 2 6.13 -1.67 -39.66
N PRO A 3 7.23 -2.16 -39.07
CA PRO A 3 7.22 -3.43 -38.38
C PRO A 3 6.28 -3.32 -37.16
N SER A 4 5.29 -4.21 -37.05
CA SER A 4 4.42 -4.29 -35.90
C SER A 4 5.31 -4.48 -34.68
N ARG A 5 5.42 -3.46 -33.81
CA ARG A 5 6.08 -3.55 -32.52
C ARG A 5 5.39 -4.65 -31.73
N ASN A 6 6.09 -5.76 -31.58
CA ASN A 6 5.65 -6.86 -30.74
C ASN A 6 5.68 -6.36 -29.29
N ILE A 7 4.58 -5.81 -28.80
CA ILE A 7 4.43 -5.30 -27.43
C ILE A 7 4.52 -6.51 -26.51
N ARG A 8 5.71 -6.78 -26.00
CA ARG A 8 5.95 -7.88 -25.08
C ARG A 8 5.33 -7.49 -23.74
N ARG A 9 4.34 -8.25 -23.28
CA ARG A 9 3.75 -8.05 -21.94
C ARG A 9 4.85 -8.13 -20.89
N GLN A 10 4.92 -7.14 -20.01
CA GLN A 10 5.84 -7.13 -18.89
C GLN A 10 5.45 -8.22 -17.88
N PRO A 11 6.41 -8.95 -17.28
CA PRO A 11 6.11 -9.90 -16.21
C PRO A 11 5.50 -9.20 -15.01
N ALA A 12 4.59 -9.89 -14.31
CA ALA A 12 4.02 -9.39 -13.08
C ALA A 12 4.95 -9.70 -11.89
N TRP A 13 5.18 -8.70 -11.06
CA TRP A 13 5.98 -8.82 -9.85
C TRP A 13 5.12 -9.29 -8.68
N HIS A 14 5.64 -10.22 -7.88
CA HIS A 14 5.10 -10.54 -6.57
C HIS A 14 5.65 -9.51 -5.58
N VAL A 15 4.79 -8.72 -4.98
CA VAL A 15 5.15 -7.61 -4.10
C VAL A 15 4.13 -7.48 -2.98
N PHE A 16 4.60 -7.16 -1.78
CA PHE A 16 3.78 -6.81 -0.64
C PHE A 16 3.37 -5.34 -0.65
N ALA A 17 2.30 -5.02 0.07
CA ALA A 17 1.72 -3.68 0.16
C ALA A 17 2.74 -2.64 0.64
N SER A 18 3.52 -2.94 1.68
CA SER A 18 4.54 -2.02 2.21
C SER A 18 5.59 -1.67 1.16
N GLU A 19 6.14 -2.66 0.46
CA GLU A 19 7.16 -2.41 -0.56
C GLU A 19 6.62 -1.58 -1.73
N PHE A 20 5.37 -1.84 -2.14
CA PHE A 20 4.74 -1.11 -3.23
C PHE A 20 4.28 0.29 -2.79
N GLY A 21 3.65 0.40 -1.61
CA GLY A 21 3.10 1.65 -1.09
C GLY A 21 4.15 2.69 -0.69
N GLU A 22 5.34 2.24 -0.27
CA GLU A 22 6.46 3.13 0.08
C GLU A 22 7.23 3.67 -1.14
N ALA A 23 6.87 3.25 -2.36
CA ALA A 23 7.60 3.65 -3.54
C ALA A 23 7.27 5.09 -3.95
N THR A 24 8.28 5.95 -3.95
CA THR A 24 8.21 7.36 -4.36
C THR A 24 8.97 7.65 -5.65
N LEU A 25 9.59 6.64 -6.25
CA LEU A 25 10.31 6.77 -7.50
C LEU A 25 9.49 6.16 -8.64
N ASN A 26 9.38 6.90 -9.72
CA ASN A 26 8.71 6.43 -10.92
C ASN A 26 9.53 6.74 -12.18
N GLU A 27 9.32 5.96 -13.22
CA GLU A 27 9.87 6.20 -14.55
C GLU A 27 8.71 6.21 -15.55
N LYS A 28 8.50 7.35 -16.17
CA LYS A 28 7.51 7.50 -17.23
C LYS A 28 8.14 7.20 -18.57
N GLY A 29 7.49 6.37 -19.40
CA GLY A 29 7.91 6.14 -20.77
C GLY A 29 7.96 7.42 -21.58
N SER A 30 8.87 7.49 -22.53
CA SER A 30 9.09 8.67 -23.40
C SER A 30 8.03 8.82 -24.50
N GLY A 31 7.32 7.74 -24.84
CA GLY A 31 6.27 7.69 -25.85
C GLY A 31 4.90 7.36 -25.26
N GLU A 32 3.85 7.66 -26.04
CA GLU A 32 2.45 7.42 -25.64
C GLU A 32 2.17 5.95 -25.24
N TYR A 33 2.89 5.00 -25.86
CA TYR A 33 2.72 3.56 -25.64
C TYR A 33 3.86 2.93 -24.83
N ASP A 34 4.81 3.71 -24.37
CA ASP A 34 5.92 3.19 -23.56
C ASP A 34 5.44 2.89 -22.13
N PRO A 35 5.89 1.77 -21.54
CA PRO A 35 5.46 1.40 -20.19
C PRO A 35 5.99 2.38 -19.16
N SER A 36 5.15 2.76 -18.21
CA SER A 36 5.55 3.46 -17.00
C SER A 36 5.87 2.46 -15.90
N PHE A 37 6.76 2.82 -14.98
CA PHE A 37 7.20 1.96 -13.91
C PHE A 37 7.17 2.68 -12.57
N VAL A 38 6.75 1.97 -11.53
CA VAL A 38 7.02 2.29 -10.13
C VAL A 38 8.29 1.56 -9.74
N ILE A 39 9.22 2.24 -9.08
CA ILE A 39 10.51 1.66 -8.69
C ILE A 39 10.56 1.62 -7.17
N THR A 40 10.61 0.42 -6.60
CA THR A 40 10.61 0.23 -5.15
C THR A 40 11.99 0.48 -4.54
N ARG A 41 12.05 0.66 -3.23
CA ARG A 41 13.31 0.78 -2.46
C ARG A 41 14.24 -0.43 -2.67
N LEU A 42 13.67 -1.61 -2.88
CA LEU A 42 14.42 -2.85 -3.14
C LEU A 42 14.77 -3.06 -4.63
N GLY A 43 14.52 -2.06 -5.47
CA GLY A 43 14.89 -2.09 -6.89
C GLY A 43 13.94 -2.88 -7.79
N ALA A 44 12.75 -3.24 -7.34
CA ALA A 44 11.74 -3.77 -8.26
C ALA A 44 11.24 -2.66 -9.19
N LYS A 45 11.40 -2.84 -10.50
CA LYS A 45 10.88 -1.94 -11.54
C LYS A 45 9.55 -2.46 -12.03
N ILE A 46 8.46 -1.98 -11.42
CA ILE A 46 7.12 -2.55 -11.51
C ILE A 46 6.28 -1.81 -12.53
N ASN A 47 5.90 -2.47 -13.61
CA ASN A 47 4.82 -2.06 -14.51
C ASN A 47 3.52 -2.82 -14.17
N ARG A 48 3.64 -4.10 -13.84
CA ARG A 48 2.55 -5.00 -13.46
C ARG A 48 2.93 -5.78 -12.21
N CYS A 49 1.95 -6.06 -11.36
CA CYS A 49 2.12 -6.89 -10.17
C CYS A 49 1.02 -7.97 -10.08
N LEU A 50 1.34 -9.03 -9.37
CA LEU A 50 0.41 -10.04 -8.89
C LEU A 50 0.31 -9.88 -7.38
N VAL A 51 -0.81 -9.38 -6.92
CA VAL A 51 -1.09 -9.11 -5.52
C VAL A 51 -2.26 -9.95 -5.03
N ALA A 52 -2.30 -10.26 -3.74
CA ALA A 52 -3.44 -10.89 -3.11
C ALA A 52 -3.58 -10.42 -1.67
N GLY A 53 -4.80 -10.46 -1.16
CA GLY A 53 -5.10 -10.06 0.21
C GLY A 53 -6.57 -10.20 0.55
N LEU A 54 -6.90 -9.76 1.75
CA LEU A 54 -8.27 -9.56 2.19
C LEU A 54 -8.85 -8.35 1.46
N LEU A 55 -9.99 -8.52 0.81
CA LEU A 55 -10.72 -7.40 0.24
C LEU A 55 -11.50 -6.71 1.37
N GLU A 56 -11.09 -5.50 1.74
CA GLU A 56 -11.70 -4.78 2.88
C GLU A 56 -12.82 -3.86 2.45
N ARG A 57 -12.64 -3.19 1.31
CA ARG A 57 -13.58 -2.15 0.87
C ARG A 57 -13.65 -2.08 -0.65
N VAL A 58 -14.83 -1.86 -1.17
CA VAL A 58 -15.06 -1.43 -2.57
C VAL A 58 -16.18 -0.42 -2.57
N GLU A 59 -15.94 0.75 -3.14
CA GLU A 59 -16.91 1.85 -3.25
C GLU A 59 -17.08 2.27 -4.69
N ALA A 60 -18.31 2.53 -5.06
CA ALA A 60 -18.65 3.17 -6.33
C ALA A 60 -18.67 4.69 -6.14
N ARG A 61 -17.90 5.40 -6.96
CA ARG A 61 -17.90 6.87 -7.00
C ARG A 61 -18.24 7.36 -8.40
N GLU A 62 -19.08 8.36 -8.47
CA GLU A 62 -19.36 9.06 -9.72
C GLU A 62 -18.27 10.10 -9.98
N THR A 63 -17.66 10.05 -11.14
CA THR A 63 -16.67 11.04 -11.56
C THR A 63 -17.37 12.32 -12.04
N SER A 64 -16.64 13.43 -12.14
CA SER A 64 -17.14 14.69 -12.68
C SER A 64 -17.68 14.59 -14.12
N SER A 65 -17.30 13.55 -14.85
CA SER A 65 -17.80 13.23 -16.20
C SER A 65 -19.07 12.36 -16.19
N GLY A 66 -19.63 12.02 -15.01
CA GLY A 66 -20.81 11.16 -14.90
C GLY A 66 -20.53 9.67 -15.08
N GLN A 67 -19.27 9.25 -15.03
CA GLN A 67 -18.86 7.84 -15.13
C GLN A 67 -18.68 7.25 -13.74
N THR A 68 -19.01 5.96 -13.58
CA THR A 68 -18.82 5.24 -12.32
C THR A 68 -17.42 4.65 -12.25
N MET A 69 -16.67 5.01 -11.20
CA MET A 69 -15.38 4.42 -10.85
C MET A 69 -15.53 3.64 -9.55
N TYR A 70 -15.03 2.41 -9.53
CA TYR A 70 -14.94 1.59 -8.32
C TYR A 70 -13.56 1.76 -7.70
N GLN A 71 -13.50 2.15 -6.45
CA GLN A 71 -12.27 2.25 -5.66
C GLN A 71 -12.31 1.22 -4.55
N GLY A 72 -11.18 0.60 -4.23
CA GLY A 72 -11.15 -0.42 -3.20
C GLY A 72 -9.80 -0.57 -2.54
N GLN A 73 -9.82 -1.35 -1.47
CA GLN A 73 -8.68 -1.62 -0.60
C GLN A 73 -8.46 -3.12 -0.49
N LEU A 74 -7.22 -3.53 -0.65
CA LEU A 74 -6.76 -4.90 -0.50
C LEU A 74 -5.70 -4.93 0.60
N ARG A 75 -5.93 -5.70 1.68
CA ARG A 75 -4.99 -5.84 2.79
C ARG A 75 -4.17 -7.11 2.67
N ASP A 76 -2.85 -6.97 2.75
CA ASP A 76 -1.94 -8.07 2.98
C ASP A 76 -1.26 -7.94 4.37
N PRO A 77 -0.40 -8.88 4.81
CA PRO A 77 0.23 -8.81 6.13
C PRO A 77 1.10 -7.56 6.35
N SER A 78 1.48 -6.85 5.32
CA SER A 78 2.38 -5.71 5.40
C SER A 78 1.66 -4.35 5.32
N GLY A 79 0.39 -4.31 4.90
CA GLY A 79 -0.36 -3.07 4.77
C GLY A 79 -1.50 -3.12 3.76
N LEU A 80 -1.91 -1.94 3.32
CA LEU A 80 -2.99 -1.73 2.37
C LEU A 80 -2.46 -1.39 0.98
N MET A 81 -3.13 -1.93 -0.03
CA MET A 81 -3.01 -1.53 -1.43
C MET A 81 -4.33 -0.96 -1.91
N TYR A 82 -4.27 0.16 -2.57
CA TYR A 82 -5.43 0.83 -3.16
C TYR A 82 -5.54 0.48 -4.63
N PHE A 83 -6.76 0.28 -5.11
CA PHE A 83 -7.01 0.04 -6.53
C PHE A 83 -8.21 0.84 -7.02
N SER A 84 -8.25 1.09 -8.33
CA SER A 84 -9.40 1.70 -8.99
C SER A 84 -9.70 1.02 -10.32
N VAL A 85 -10.99 0.92 -10.66
CA VAL A 85 -11.50 0.37 -11.91
C VAL A 85 -12.62 1.26 -12.44
N GLY A 86 -12.48 1.71 -13.67
CA GLY A 86 -13.46 2.56 -14.36
C GLY A 86 -13.89 2.00 -15.71
N ASP A 87 -14.61 2.80 -16.49
CA ASP A 87 -15.19 2.39 -17.78
C ASP A 87 -14.15 2.06 -18.87
N TYR A 88 -12.93 2.58 -18.73
CA TYR A 88 -11.83 2.32 -19.68
C TYR A 88 -10.96 1.12 -19.30
N ASP A 89 -11.30 0.43 -18.22
CA ASP A 89 -10.59 -0.77 -17.77
C ASP A 89 -11.20 -2.02 -18.41
N PRO A 90 -10.49 -3.18 -18.36
CA PRO A 90 -11.04 -4.43 -18.88
C PRO A 90 -12.41 -4.74 -18.27
N GLU A 91 -13.41 -4.97 -19.12
CA GLU A 91 -14.79 -5.25 -18.70
C GLU A 91 -14.87 -6.41 -17.68
N SER A 92 -14.08 -7.47 -17.92
CA SER A 92 -14.01 -8.61 -17.01
C SER A 92 -13.50 -8.25 -15.60
N ALA A 93 -12.53 -7.34 -15.49
CA ALA A 93 -12.05 -6.86 -14.20
C ALA A 93 -13.11 -6.03 -13.49
N ARG A 94 -13.79 -5.14 -14.23
CA ARG A 94 -14.88 -4.31 -13.72
C ARG A 94 -16.05 -5.14 -13.23
N GLU A 95 -16.53 -6.10 -14.02
CA GLU A 95 -17.59 -7.02 -13.62
C GLU A 95 -17.24 -7.84 -12.38
N SER A 96 -15.99 -8.32 -12.30
CA SER A 96 -15.49 -9.01 -11.10
C SER A 96 -15.55 -8.12 -9.87
N ILE A 97 -15.09 -6.88 -9.96
CA ILE A 97 -15.10 -5.92 -8.84
C ILE A 97 -16.54 -5.59 -8.41
N ILE A 98 -17.47 -5.42 -9.35
CA ILE A 98 -18.90 -5.20 -9.04
C ILE A 98 -19.48 -6.40 -8.29
N GLY A 99 -19.17 -7.62 -8.73
CA GLY A 99 -19.63 -8.84 -8.05
C GLY A 99 -19.05 -8.96 -6.63
N LEU A 100 -17.77 -8.64 -6.46
CA LEU A 100 -17.10 -8.66 -5.15
C LEU A 100 -17.62 -7.55 -4.22
N SER A 101 -17.95 -6.37 -4.74
CA SER A 101 -18.57 -5.28 -3.98
C SER A 101 -19.91 -5.72 -3.36
N ARG A 102 -20.77 -6.37 -4.15
CA ARG A 102 -22.05 -6.89 -3.65
C ARG A 102 -21.86 -7.96 -2.57
N ALA A 103 -20.92 -8.87 -2.75
CA ALA A 103 -20.62 -9.88 -1.74
C ALA A 103 -20.12 -9.26 -0.41
N LEU A 104 -19.31 -8.18 -0.49
CA LEU A 104 -18.92 -7.41 0.70
C LEU A 104 -20.11 -6.74 1.39
N GLU A 105 -21.04 -6.13 0.61
CA GLU A 105 -22.28 -5.52 1.13
C GLU A 105 -23.18 -6.56 1.83
N GLU A 106 -23.12 -7.83 1.37
CA GLU A 106 -23.79 -8.97 2.00
C GLU A 106 -23.05 -9.51 3.25
N GLY A 107 -21.92 -8.90 3.61
CA GLY A 107 -21.11 -9.25 4.79
C GLY A 107 -20.13 -10.41 4.57
N GLU A 108 -19.85 -10.78 3.32
CA GLU A 108 -18.85 -11.83 3.04
C GLU A 108 -17.42 -11.32 3.26
N THR A 109 -16.62 -12.12 3.95
CA THR A 109 -15.16 -11.92 4.05
C THR A 109 -14.45 -12.78 3.02
N MET A 110 -13.56 -12.20 2.22
CA MET A 110 -12.93 -12.92 1.12
C MET A 110 -11.51 -12.48 0.80
N HIS A 111 -10.69 -13.45 0.39
CA HIS A 111 -9.40 -13.16 -0.22
C HIS A 111 -9.54 -13.04 -1.74
N VAL A 112 -8.86 -12.05 -2.27
CA VAL A 112 -8.85 -11.74 -3.71
C VAL A 112 -7.42 -11.71 -4.21
N MET A 113 -7.22 -12.18 -5.43
CA MET A 113 -5.96 -12.06 -6.16
C MET A 113 -6.17 -11.22 -7.40
N MET A 114 -5.23 -10.34 -7.70
CA MET A 114 -5.28 -9.44 -8.85
C MET A 114 -3.98 -9.47 -9.64
N VAL A 115 -4.10 -9.50 -10.96
CA VAL A 115 -3.05 -9.01 -11.85
C VAL A 115 -3.40 -7.56 -12.15
N ALA A 116 -2.50 -6.64 -11.82
CA ALA A 116 -2.78 -5.22 -11.93
C ALA A 116 -1.59 -4.45 -12.51
N LYS A 117 -1.87 -3.38 -13.24
CA LYS A 117 -0.88 -2.37 -13.61
C LYS A 117 -0.57 -1.49 -12.41
N ALA A 118 0.72 -1.25 -12.18
CA ALA A 118 1.16 -0.24 -11.23
C ALA A 118 0.81 1.15 -11.77
N ARG A 119 0.25 1.99 -10.92
CA ARG A 119 -0.02 3.39 -11.14
C ARG A 119 0.59 4.20 -10.04
N TRP A 120 0.83 5.45 -10.31
CA TRP A 120 1.26 6.44 -9.33
C TRP A 120 0.58 7.76 -9.67
N TYR A 121 0.35 8.52 -8.64
CA TYR A 121 -0.14 9.88 -8.71
C TYR A 121 0.80 10.77 -7.92
N GLN A 122 1.10 11.93 -8.46
CA GLN A 122 1.89 12.94 -7.77
C GLN A 122 0.98 14.12 -7.46
N THR A 123 0.94 14.51 -6.18
CA THR A 123 0.20 15.71 -5.74
C THR A 123 0.92 16.97 -6.21
N ASP A 124 0.22 18.09 -6.18
CA ASP A 124 0.80 19.41 -6.49
C ASP A 124 1.97 19.77 -5.57
N GLU A 125 2.01 19.21 -4.36
CA GLU A 125 3.07 19.36 -3.38
C GLU A 125 4.24 18.39 -3.56
N GLY A 126 4.15 17.50 -4.55
CA GLY A 126 5.22 16.58 -4.92
C GLY A 126 5.16 15.21 -4.24
N ALA A 127 4.21 14.94 -3.33
CA ALA A 127 4.02 13.61 -2.74
C ALA A 127 3.58 12.61 -3.80
N ILE A 128 4.13 11.38 -3.73
CA ILE A 128 3.81 10.31 -4.69
C ILE A 128 3.06 9.20 -3.96
N TYR A 129 1.91 8.85 -4.52
CA TYR A 129 1.06 7.75 -4.05
C TYR A 129 0.97 6.68 -5.14
N THR A 130 1.09 5.43 -4.73
CA THR A 130 0.94 4.29 -5.62
C THR A 130 -0.46 3.72 -5.54
N SER A 131 -0.96 3.23 -6.67
CA SER A 131 -2.24 2.55 -6.76
C SER A 131 -2.19 1.44 -7.81
N LEU A 132 -3.20 0.61 -7.81
CA LEU A 132 -3.34 -0.51 -8.73
C LEU A 132 -4.48 -0.26 -9.70
N ARG A 133 -4.26 -0.63 -10.96
CA ARG A 133 -5.30 -0.71 -11.98
C ARG A 133 -5.48 -2.17 -12.37
N PRO A 134 -6.50 -2.85 -11.84
CA PRO A 134 -6.73 -4.27 -12.08
C PRO A 134 -6.91 -4.59 -13.57
N GLU A 135 -6.26 -5.65 -14.03
CA GLU A 135 -6.45 -6.24 -15.36
C GLU A 135 -7.23 -7.56 -15.27
N GLU A 136 -6.99 -8.32 -14.21
CA GLU A 136 -7.69 -9.57 -13.89
C GLU A 136 -7.89 -9.63 -12.37
N VAL A 137 -9.08 -10.07 -11.95
CA VAL A 137 -9.45 -10.15 -10.53
C VAL A 137 -10.17 -11.49 -10.29
N VAL A 138 -9.80 -12.18 -9.22
CA VAL A 138 -10.41 -13.44 -8.86
C VAL A 138 -10.46 -13.63 -7.34
N ARG A 139 -11.61 -14.13 -6.85
CA ARG A 139 -11.72 -14.64 -5.48
C ARG A 139 -10.90 -15.93 -5.35
N ILE A 140 -10.12 -16.04 -4.27
CA ILE A 140 -9.25 -17.19 -4.01
C ILE A 140 -9.57 -17.84 -2.68
N ASP A 141 -9.26 -19.12 -2.58
CA ASP A 141 -9.32 -19.89 -1.35
C ASP A 141 -8.08 -19.66 -0.46
N PRO A 142 -8.12 -20.02 0.84
CA PRO A 142 -6.99 -19.85 1.76
C PRO A 142 -5.71 -20.55 1.30
N SER A 143 -5.79 -21.69 0.62
CA SER A 143 -4.62 -22.44 0.15
C SER A 143 -3.88 -21.66 -0.95
N ARG A 144 -4.62 -21.04 -1.87
CA ARG A 144 -4.04 -20.17 -2.91
C ARG A 144 -3.45 -18.91 -2.31
N TYR A 145 -4.10 -18.35 -1.27
CA TYR A 145 -3.56 -17.20 -0.55
C TYR A 145 -2.24 -17.55 0.14
N SER A 146 -2.17 -18.68 0.88
CA SER A 146 -0.94 -19.18 1.49
C SER A 146 0.18 -19.41 0.48
N ALA A 147 -0.16 -19.96 -0.69
CA ALA A 147 0.82 -20.15 -1.76
C ALA A 147 1.34 -18.82 -2.33
N TRP A 148 0.48 -17.79 -2.44
CA TRP A 148 0.89 -16.46 -2.85
C TRP A 148 1.78 -15.79 -1.80
N LEU A 149 1.43 -15.88 -0.51
CA LEU A 149 2.24 -15.37 0.61
C LEU A 149 3.67 -15.95 0.57
N ALA A 150 3.79 -17.27 0.46
CA ALA A 150 5.08 -17.94 0.41
C ALA A 150 5.92 -17.51 -0.82
N ARG A 151 5.30 -17.34 -1.98
CA ARG A 151 5.99 -16.87 -3.20
C ARG A 151 6.43 -15.42 -3.07
N THR A 152 5.58 -14.56 -2.53
CA THR A 152 5.88 -13.14 -2.34
C THR A 152 6.97 -12.96 -1.29
N ALA A 153 6.93 -13.72 -0.19
CA ALA A 153 7.98 -13.76 0.81
C ALA A 153 9.34 -14.13 0.20
N ASN A 154 9.41 -15.20 -0.59
CA ASN A 154 10.63 -15.60 -1.28
C ASN A 154 11.13 -14.53 -2.26
N ALA A 155 10.22 -13.91 -3.02
CA ALA A 155 10.57 -12.84 -3.95
C ALA A 155 11.13 -11.60 -3.22
N THR A 156 10.54 -11.24 -2.08
CA THR A 156 11.01 -10.13 -1.23
C THR A 156 12.38 -10.42 -0.63
N LEU A 157 12.61 -11.64 -0.09
CA LEU A 157 13.93 -12.05 0.42
C LEU A 157 15.00 -12.02 -0.67
N ALA A 158 14.67 -12.46 -1.90
CA ALA A 158 15.60 -12.40 -3.01
C ALA A 158 15.97 -10.95 -3.38
N ARG A 159 15.00 -10.01 -3.34
CA ARG A 159 15.27 -8.58 -3.55
C ARG A 159 16.06 -7.96 -2.41
N LEU A 160 15.76 -8.31 -1.16
CA LEU A 160 16.55 -7.87 0.01
C LEU A 160 18.01 -8.29 -0.12
N ALA A 161 18.27 -9.56 -0.43
CA ALA A 161 19.64 -10.08 -0.62
C ALA A 161 20.34 -9.40 -1.81
N ALA A 162 19.63 -9.05 -2.87
CA ALA A 162 20.18 -8.30 -3.99
C ALA A 162 20.49 -6.84 -3.60
N TYR A 163 19.58 -6.19 -2.87
CA TYR A 163 19.75 -4.84 -2.35
C TYR A 163 20.98 -4.74 -1.44
N GLU A 164 21.12 -5.62 -0.44
CA GLU A 164 22.26 -5.65 0.48
C GLU A 164 23.59 -5.82 -0.26
N ARG A 165 23.65 -6.68 -1.30
CA ARG A 165 24.85 -6.85 -2.12
C ARG A 165 25.13 -5.69 -3.06
N ALA A 166 24.09 -4.96 -3.49
CA ALA A 166 24.25 -3.85 -4.42
C ALA A 166 24.74 -2.59 -3.72
N GLN A 167 24.43 -2.38 -2.43
CA GLN A 167 24.81 -1.17 -1.69
C GLN A 167 26.31 -0.83 -1.76
N PRO A 168 27.25 -1.77 -1.46
CA PRO A 168 28.67 -1.44 -1.45
C PRO A 168 29.27 -1.12 -2.83
N VAL A 169 28.61 -1.56 -3.91
CA VAL A 169 29.07 -1.37 -5.30
C VAL A 169 28.20 -0.40 -6.10
N ALA A 170 27.28 0.29 -5.42
CA ALA A 170 26.31 1.20 -6.07
C ALA A 170 26.99 2.30 -6.89
N SER A 171 28.03 2.92 -6.35
CA SER A 171 28.79 4.00 -6.99
C SER A 171 29.60 3.54 -8.20
N GLU A 172 29.89 2.24 -8.32
CA GLU A 172 30.67 1.68 -9.44
C GLU A 172 29.78 1.37 -10.66
N GLY A 173 28.46 1.43 -10.49
CA GLY A 173 27.47 1.34 -11.56
C GLY A 173 27.00 -0.09 -11.91
N PRO A 174 26.17 -0.21 -12.97
CA PRO A 174 25.48 -1.47 -13.32
C PRO A 174 26.40 -2.65 -13.60
N ALA A 175 27.59 -2.42 -14.16
CA ALA A 175 28.55 -3.50 -14.46
C ALA A 175 29.10 -4.15 -13.17
N ALA A 176 29.42 -3.35 -12.17
CA ALA A 176 29.87 -3.85 -10.87
C ALA A 176 28.75 -4.59 -10.14
N MET A 177 27.52 -4.11 -10.22
CA MET A 177 26.36 -4.82 -9.65
C MET A 177 26.22 -6.23 -10.27
N LYS A 178 26.37 -6.38 -11.58
CA LYS A 178 26.36 -7.69 -12.24
C LYS A 178 27.50 -8.58 -11.77
N GLN A 179 28.70 -8.04 -11.63
CA GLN A 179 29.87 -8.78 -11.11
C GLN A 179 29.66 -9.20 -9.64
N ALA A 180 28.95 -8.41 -8.84
CA ALA A 180 28.56 -8.76 -7.48
C ALA A 180 27.42 -9.79 -7.41
N GLY A 181 26.98 -10.35 -8.56
CA GLY A 181 25.97 -11.39 -8.65
C GLY A 181 24.54 -10.89 -8.46
N ILE A 182 24.29 -9.61 -8.74
CA ILE A 182 22.92 -9.08 -8.78
C ILE A 182 22.23 -9.60 -10.03
N PRO A 183 21.00 -10.17 -9.92
CA PRO A 183 20.22 -10.63 -11.06
C PRO A 183 19.98 -9.50 -12.09
N ASP A 184 20.13 -9.79 -13.38
CA ASP A 184 20.02 -8.80 -14.45
C ASP A 184 18.73 -7.98 -14.44
N HIS A 185 17.62 -8.62 -14.04
CA HIS A 185 16.31 -7.94 -13.98
C HIS A 185 16.16 -6.95 -12.82
N LEU A 186 17.04 -7.02 -11.80
CA LEU A 186 17.06 -6.07 -10.66
C LEU A 186 18.05 -4.92 -10.86
N VAL A 187 19.08 -5.11 -11.66
CA VAL A 187 20.14 -4.10 -11.88
C VAL A 187 19.56 -2.74 -12.31
N PRO A 188 18.65 -2.64 -13.29
CA PRO A 188 18.11 -1.34 -13.70
C PRO A 188 17.36 -0.61 -12.59
N GLY A 189 16.54 -1.34 -11.82
CA GLY A 189 15.78 -0.76 -10.72
C GLY A 189 16.68 -0.36 -9.54
N LEU A 190 17.63 -1.19 -9.14
CA LEU A 190 18.60 -0.88 -8.08
C LEU A 190 19.49 0.31 -8.44
N SER A 191 19.90 0.43 -9.70
CA SER A 191 20.69 1.59 -10.15
C SER A 191 19.95 2.91 -10.02
N LEU A 192 18.62 2.89 -10.07
CA LEU A 192 17.77 4.06 -9.86
C LEU A 192 17.37 4.25 -8.39
N ALA A 193 17.10 3.16 -7.69
CA ALA A 193 16.61 3.18 -6.32
C ALA A 193 17.69 3.60 -5.31
N LEU A 194 18.91 3.05 -5.40
CA LEU A 194 19.98 3.30 -4.43
C LEU A 194 20.39 4.77 -4.31
N PRO A 195 20.50 5.56 -5.38
CA PRO A 195 20.79 7.00 -5.26
C PRO A 195 19.58 7.86 -4.89
N HIS A 196 18.34 7.33 -5.02
CA HIS A 196 17.10 8.09 -4.77
C HIS A 196 16.61 7.97 -3.33
N TYR A 197 16.63 6.75 -2.78
CA TYR A 197 16.12 6.49 -1.43
C TYR A 197 17.23 6.57 -0.39
N ASP A 198 16.94 7.15 0.77
CA ASP A 198 17.85 7.19 1.95
C ASP A 198 17.99 5.81 2.64
N GLY A 199 17.96 4.74 1.84
CA GLY A 199 18.04 3.38 2.32
C GLY A 199 16.68 2.67 2.36
N ALA A 200 16.71 1.43 2.84
CA ALA A 200 15.53 0.60 3.07
C ALA A 200 15.60 -0.02 4.47
N SER A 201 14.49 -0.05 5.17
CA SER A 201 14.40 -0.74 6.47
C SER A 201 14.36 -2.25 6.26
N VAL A 202 15.52 -2.87 6.11
CA VAL A 202 15.68 -4.32 5.87
C VAL A 202 14.94 -5.14 6.94
N GLU A 203 15.04 -4.72 8.19
CA GLU A 203 14.39 -5.42 9.32
C GLU A 203 12.86 -5.36 9.23
N GLN A 204 12.29 -4.25 8.78
CA GLN A 204 10.85 -4.13 8.57
C GLN A 204 10.37 -5.11 7.49
N TYR A 205 11.08 -5.18 6.36
CA TYR A 205 10.73 -6.14 5.30
C TYR A 205 10.87 -7.59 5.76
N ARG A 206 11.90 -7.91 6.56
CA ARG A 206 12.07 -9.24 7.15
C ARG A 206 10.90 -9.59 8.09
N LEU A 207 10.47 -8.62 8.89
CA LEU A 207 9.34 -8.80 9.81
C LEU A 207 8.04 -9.09 9.05
N HIS A 208 7.74 -8.33 7.98
CA HIS A 208 6.59 -8.58 7.12
C HIS A 208 6.66 -9.97 6.45
N VAL A 209 7.87 -10.40 6.02
CA VAL A 209 8.08 -11.75 5.48
C VAL A 209 7.78 -12.82 6.51
N LEU A 210 8.26 -12.67 7.74
CA LEU A 210 7.99 -13.63 8.83
C LEU A 210 6.49 -13.71 9.12
N GLN A 211 5.81 -12.58 9.25
CA GLN A 211 4.37 -12.53 9.46
C GLN A 211 3.60 -13.20 8.32
N ALA A 212 3.99 -12.95 7.07
CA ALA A 212 3.37 -13.59 5.91
C ALA A 212 3.55 -15.12 5.91
N LEU A 213 4.72 -15.61 6.33
CA LEU A 213 4.98 -17.04 6.45
C LEU A 213 4.20 -17.68 7.61
N ASP A 214 4.06 -16.99 8.75
CA ASP A 214 3.26 -17.46 9.87
C ASP A 214 1.78 -17.61 9.50
N ILE A 215 1.25 -16.68 8.71
CA ILE A 215 -0.10 -16.79 8.14
C ILE A 215 -0.18 -17.96 7.14
N ALA A 216 0.81 -18.08 6.26
CA ALA A 216 0.83 -19.13 5.24
C ALA A 216 0.87 -20.54 5.85
N GLU A 217 1.51 -20.69 7.01
CA GLU A 217 1.58 -21.94 7.78
C GLU A 217 0.39 -22.13 8.74
N GLY A 218 -0.56 -21.19 8.79
CA GLY A 218 -1.72 -21.25 9.66
C GLY A 218 -1.41 -20.98 11.15
N ARG A 219 -0.25 -20.40 11.46
CA ARG A 219 0.12 -20.01 12.82
C ARG A 219 -0.52 -18.70 13.25
N MET A 220 -0.92 -17.86 12.29
CA MET A 220 -1.63 -16.59 12.52
C MET A 220 -2.87 -16.51 11.64
N ASP A 221 -3.91 -15.83 12.13
CA ASP A 221 -5.14 -15.59 11.40
C ASP A 221 -4.95 -14.44 10.40
N ALA A 222 -5.11 -14.74 9.11
CA ALA A 222 -4.95 -13.76 8.05
C ALA A 222 -6.01 -12.63 8.05
N VAL A 223 -7.18 -12.88 8.64
CA VAL A 223 -8.29 -11.90 8.69
C VAL A 223 -8.09 -10.87 9.81
N ARG A 224 -7.43 -11.27 10.90
CA ARG A 224 -7.28 -10.43 12.10
C ARG A 224 -5.87 -9.90 12.31
N THR A 225 -4.95 -10.23 11.42
CA THR A 225 -3.54 -9.86 11.60
C THR A 225 -3.30 -8.45 11.09
N GLU A 226 -2.87 -7.57 11.96
CA GLU A 226 -2.35 -6.26 11.58
C GLU A 226 -0.93 -6.37 11.00
N PRO A 227 -0.50 -5.43 10.16
CA PRO A 227 0.88 -5.39 9.68
C PRO A 227 1.88 -5.36 10.82
N ALA A 228 2.93 -6.16 10.71
CA ALA A 228 3.99 -6.19 11.71
C ALA A 228 4.76 -4.86 11.74
N LYS A 229 4.93 -4.29 12.93
CA LYS A 229 5.70 -3.06 13.16
C LYS A 229 6.99 -3.39 13.92
N LEU A 230 8.08 -2.70 13.61
CA LEU A 230 9.29 -2.79 14.41
C LEU A 230 9.04 -2.27 15.82
N PRO A 231 9.55 -2.94 16.86
CA PRO A 231 9.60 -2.34 18.19
C PRO A 231 10.49 -1.10 18.12
N VAL A 232 9.94 0.04 18.49
CA VAL A 232 10.73 1.29 18.57
C VAL A 232 11.71 1.12 19.73
N HIS A 233 13.01 0.98 19.42
CA HIS A 233 14.05 0.98 20.44
C HIS A 233 14.28 2.40 20.93
N GLY A 234 13.85 2.68 22.16
CA GLY A 234 14.46 3.65 23.06
C GLY A 234 14.32 5.13 22.71
N GLY A 235 13.21 5.70 23.09
CA GLY A 235 13.18 7.09 23.56
C GLY A 235 12.44 7.05 24.89
N GLU A 236 13.07 7.60 25.92
CA GLU A 236 12.72 7.57 27.34
C GLU A 236 11.21 7.56 27.62
N GLU A 237 10.79 6.57 28.41
CA GLU A 237 9.46 6.53 29.00
C GLU A 237 9.29 7.78 29.91
N ALA A 238 8.54 8.73 29.43
CA ALA A 238 7.88 9.66 30.33
C ALA A 238 6.66 8.91 30.89
N GLU A 239 6.78 8.42 32.11
CA GLU A 239 5.65 7.98 32.94
C GLU A 239 4.67 9.14 33.08
N GLY A 240 3.64 9.14 32.24
CA GLY A 240 2.44 9.95 32.38
C GLY A 240 1.29 9.01 32.70
N GLU A 241 0.74 9.14 33.90
CA GLU A 241 -0.42 8.43 34.40
C GLU A 241 -1.53 8.34 33.34
N ALA A 242 -2.02 7.12 33.11
CA ALA A 242 -3.18 6.87 32.26
C ALA A 242 -4.42 7.54 32.86
N PRO A 243 -5.10 8.45 32.15
CA PRO A 243 -6.44 8.86 32.54
C PRO A 243 -7.43 7.80 32.09
N SER A 244 -8.13 7.23 33.06
CA SER A 244 -9.26 6.35 32.87
C SER A 244 -10.43 7.04 32.20
N GLY A 245 -10.91 6.49 31.05
CA GLY A 245 -12.28 6.62 30.59
C GLY A 245 -12.79 8.03 30.29
N GLY A 246 -12.33 8.62 29.19
CA GLY A 246 -12.96 9.81 28.61
C GLY A 246 -14.24 9.44 27.84
N GLY A 247 -15.32 10.22 27.98
CA GLY A 247 -16.56 10.09 27.20
C GLY A 247 -16.36 10.50 25.73
N SER A 248 -17.40 10.36 24.89
CA SER A 248 -17.36 10.72 23.46
C SER A 248 -16.97 12.18 23.20
N ASP A 249 -17.33 13.09 24.10
CA ASP A 249 -16.99 14.52 24.00
C ASP A 249 -15.48 14.78 24.17
N ASP A 250 -14.82 14.02 25.07
CA ASP A 250 -13.37 14.07 25.24
C ASP A 250 -12.64 13.51 24.01
N ALA A 251 -13.19 12.48 23.37
CA ALA A 251 -12.63 11.90 22.15
C ALA A 251 -12.69 12.88 20.97
N ASN A 252 -13.81 13.60 20.81
CA ASN A 252 -13.97 14.62 19.77
C ASN A 252 -12.94 15.76 19.92
N GLU A 253 -12.77 16.26 21.14
CA GLU A 253 -11.82 17.34 21.44
C GLU A 253 -10.37 16.90 21.17
N VAL A 254 -10.01 15.70 21.62
CA VAL A 254 -8.69 15.14 21.41
C VAL A 254 -8.42 14.88 19.93
N MET A 255 -9.39 14.39 19.17
CA MET A 255 -9.25 14.17 17.72
C MET A 255 -9.03 15.51 16.99
N LYS A 256 -9.81 16.55 17.29
CA LYS A 256 -9.61 17.89 16.73
C LYS A 256 -8.23 18.46 17.04
N GLN A 257 -7.76 18.32 18.29
CA GLN A 257 -6.42 18.74 18.70
C GLN A 257 -5.31 17.98 17.99
N LEU A 258 -5.50 16.67 17.75
CA LEU A 258 -4.55 15.86 17.00
C LEU A 258 -4.44 16.35 15.55
N ILE A 259 -5.57 16.56 14.88
CA ILE A 259 -5.61 17.08 13.52
C ILE A 259 -4.92 18.45 13.48
N ALA A 260 -5.28 19.38 14.38
CA ALA A 260 -4.66 20.70 14.43
C ALA A 260 -3.14 20.67 14.65
N THR A 261 -2.65 19.70 15.44
CA THR A 261 -1.23 19.64 15.81
C THR A 261 -0.39 18.91 14.76
N LEU A 262 -0.97 17.92 14.09
CA LEU A 262 -0.25 17.04 13.16
C LEU A 262 -0.43 17.47 11.69
N ASP A 263 -1.44 18.29 11.38
CA ASP A 263 -1.64 18.83 10.03
C ASP A 263 -0.52 19.81 9.67
N GLN A 264 0.26 19.44 8.67
CA GLN A 264 1.31 20.28 8.09
C GLN A 264 0.83 20.99 6.80
N GLY A 265 -0.48 21.13 6.63
CA GLY A 265 -1.11 21.78 5.47
C GLY A 265 -1.77 20.81 4.49
N GLN A 266 -1.64 19.51 4.69
CA GLN A 266 -2.16 18.45 3.81
C GLN A 266 -3.26 17.60 4.46
N GLY A 267 -3.54 17.84 5.73
CA GLY A 267 -4.32 16.96 6.58
C GLY A 267 -3.44 15.94 7.31
N VAL A 268 -4.08 15.09 8.09
CA VAL A 268 -3.45 13.99 8.84
C VAL A 268 -4.05 12.68 8.37
N ASP A 269 -3.21 11.69 8.08
CA ASP A 269 -3.66 10.38 7.63
C ASP A 269 -4.39 9.60 8.74
N TYR A 270 -5.37 8.80 8.32
CA TYR A 270 -6.21 7.99 9.18
C TYR A 270 -5.42 7.15 10.19
N GLU A 271 -4.39 6.42 9.73
CA GLU A 271 -3.62 5.54 10.63
C GLU A 271 -2.89 6.34 11.71
N THR A 272 -2.36 7.50 11.37
CA THR A 272 -1.71 8.40 12.34
C THR A 272 -2.71 8.90 13.38
N LEU A 273 -3.94 9.24 12.97
CA LEU A 273 -4.98 9.66 13.90
C LEU A 273 -5.40 8.53 14.84
N ILE A 274 -5.74 7.36 14.31
CA ILE A 274 -6.15 6.19 15.12
C ILE A 274 -5.04 5.78 16.09
N ARG A 275 -3.80 5.73 15.65
CA ARG A 275 -2.66 5.41 16.51
C ARG A 275 -2.46 6.42 17.64
N ASN A 276 -2.58 7.71 17.35
CA ASN A 276 -2.42 8.76 18.35
C ASN A 276 -3.60 8.79 19.33
N MET A 277 -4.81 8.45 18.89
CA MET A 277 -5.95 8.24 19.77
C MET A 277 -5.72 7.02 20.68
N GLY A 278 -5.23 5.91 20.14
CA GLY A 278 -4.85 4.72 20.91
C GLY A 278 -3.80 4.98 21.97
N ALA A 279 -2.77 5.79 21.65
CA ALA A 279 -1.75 6.21 22.62
C ALA A 279 -2.29 7.08 23.77
N ARG A 280 -3.48 7.67 23.61
CA ARG A 280 -4.20 8.46 24.62
C ARG A 280 -5.31 7.68 25.33
N GLY A 281 -5.40 6.36 25.09
CA GLY A 281 -6.32 5.47 25.80
C GLY A 281 -7.71 5.32 25.17
N PHE A 282 -7.92 5.85 23.94
CA PHE A 282 -9.15 5.64 23.19
C PHE A 282 -9.01 4.39 22.31
N ASP A 283 -10.01 3.49 22.32
CA ASP A 283 -9.97 2.34 21.44
C ASP A 283 -10.20 2.73 19.97
N ALA A 284 -9.77 1.86 19.04
CA ALA A 284 -9.83 2.14 17.63
C ALA A 284 -11.27 2.33 17.11
N GLY A 285 -12.25 1.62 17.67
CA GLY A 285 -13.65 1.75 17.29
C GLY A 285 -14.24 3.10 17.71
N LEU A 286 -13.88 3.59 18.91
CA LEU A 286 -14.28 4.94 19.36
C LEU A 286 -13.60 6.02 18.52
N ALA A 287 -12.33 5.85 18.19
CA ALA A 287 -11.61 6.80 17.34
C ALA A 287 -12.20 6.89 15.92
N ASP A 288 -12.59 5.76 15.35
CA ASP A 288 -13.26 5.67 14.05
C ASP A 288 -14.64 6.36 14.08
N THR A 289 -15.48 6.03 15.06
CA THR A 289 -16.78 6.67 15.26
C THR A 289 -16.64 8.18 15.49
N THR A 290 -15.57 8.60 16.16
CA THR A 290 -15.28 10.02 16.41
C THR A 290 -14.93 10.75 15.11
N LEU A 291 -14.13 10.15 14.25
CA LEU A 291 -13.79 10.68 12.93
C LEU A 291 -15.05 10.84 12.05
N ASP A 292 -15.89 9.81 12.00
CA ASP A 292 -17.14 9.83 11.24
C ASP A 292 -18.08 10.93 11.77
N ALA A 293 -18.24 11.05 13.09
CA ALA A 293 -19.07 12.09 13.70
C ALA A 293 -18.57 13.50 13.36
N LEU A 294 -17.26 13.75 13.46
CA LEU A 294 -16.67 15.06 13.15
C LEU A 294 -16.77 15.40 11.67
N PHE A 295 -16.72 14.40 10.80
CA PHE A 295 -16.94 14.58 9.37
C PHE A 295 -18.40 14.91 9.05
N ASP A 296 -19.35 14.18 9.64
CA ASP A 296 -20.79 14.43 9.48
C ASP A 296 -21.23 15.80 10.05
N GLU A 297 -20.59 16.25 11.14
CA GLU A 297 -20.78 17.60 11.69
C GLU A 297 -20.17 18.71 10.81
N GLY A 298 -19.34 18.35 9.82
CA GLY A 298 -18.60 19.31 9.02
C GLY A 298 -17.48 20.04 9.78
N SER A 299 -17.04 19.49 10.90
CA SER A 299 -15.90 20.02 11.69
C SER A 299 -14.56 19.69 11.06
N ILE A 300 -14.50 18.60 10.31
CA ILE A 300 -13.33 18.16 9.52
C ILE A 300 -13.76 17.92 8.08
N LEU A 301 -12.81 18.01 7.18
CA LEU A 301 -12.95 17.62 5.77
C LEU A 301 -11.88 16.60 5.40
N GLU A 302 -12.15 15.81 4.39
CA GLU A 302 -11.22 14.84 3.80
C GLU A 302 -10.68 15.39 2.47
N PRO A 303 -9.60 16.20 2.49
CA PRO A 303 -9.07 16.80 1.27
C PRO A 303 -8.53 15.76 0.30
N ASN A 304 -8.03 14.63 0.83
CA ASN A 304 -7.62 13.43 0.11
C ASN A 304 -8.12 12.21 0.86
N PHE A 305 -8.36 11.12 0.16
CA PHE A 305 -8.87 9.87 0.74
C PHE A 305 -8.01 9.39 1.92
N GLY A 306 -8.65 9.23 3.10
CA GLY A 306 -7.98 8.83 4.34
C GLY A 306 -7.13 9.93 4.99
N TRP A 307 -7.24 11.18 4.53
CA TRP A 307 -6.56 12.34 5.12
C TRP A 307 -7.60 13.34 5.63
N TYR A 308 -7.47 13.75 6.87
CA TYR A 308 -8.44 14.60 7.56
C TYR A 308 -7.84 15.92 7.98
N ARG A 309 -8.59 16.98 7.79
CA ARG A 309 -8.20 18.36 8.10
C ARG A 309 -9.34 19.09 8.78
N LEU A 310 -9.02 20.01 9.67
CA LEU A 310 -10.03 20.90 10.25
C LEU A 310 -10.59 21.85 9.18
N VAL A 311 -11.90 22.10 9.26
CA VAL A 311 -12.55 23.15 8.49
C VAL A 311 -12.28 24.47 9.22
N GLU A 312 -11.66 25.45 8.51
CA GLU A 312 -11.40 26.80 9.02
C GLU A 312 -12.69 27.62 9.13
#